data_c19527710aec248265064d219132a6e5
#
_entry.id   c19527710aec248265064d219132a6e5
#
_cell.length_a   1.000
_cell.length_b   1.000
_cell.length_c   1.000
_cell.angle_alpha   90.00
_cell.angle_beta   90.00
_cell.angle_gamma   90.00
#
_symmetry.space_group_name_H-M   'P 1'
#
loop_
_entity.id
_entity.type
_entity.pdbx_description
1 polymer ?
#
loop_
_entity_poly.entity_id
_entity_poly.type
_entity_poly.pdbx_seq_one_letter_code
_entity_poly.pdbx_strand_id
1 'polypeptide(L)'
;MKPGWFAHPVQSALIAGTWLLLQQSAAVPQLITAAVLALLLPRLLHGFTGSPRPPKAWGTAVRLFVVVLRDIVVSNITVARLVLSPWARPQPAWVPVALDIRDPRAVTLLATIITTTPGTVSCVVDEAAHRILVHALDGSAGAAAIAADIKARYEAPLKEIFE
;
A
#
# COMPACT_ATOMS: atom_id res chain seq x y z
N MET A 1 -21.06 19.24 7.56
CA MET A 1 -22.02 18.80 6.50
C MET A 1 -22.16 17.29 6.58
N LYS A 2 -23.42 16.76 6.61
CA LYS A 2 -23.61 15.29 6.60
C LYS A 2 -23.15 14.74 5.25
N PRO A 3 -22.35 13.69 5.20
CA PRO A 3 -21.90 13.10 3.94
C PRO A 3 -23.12 12.60 3.14
N GLY A 4 -23.15 12.89 1.85
CA GLY A 4 -24.19 12.35 0.96
C GLY A 4 -24.12 10.81 0.89
N TRP A 5 -25.19 10.16 0.44
CA TRP A 5 -25.27 8.67 0.34
C TRP A 5 -24.13 8.07 -0.51
N PHE A 6 -23.54 8.85 -1.42
CA PHE A 6 -22.43 8.47 -2.31
C PHE A 6 -21.15 9.27 -2.01
N ALA A 7 -20.86 9.54 -0.74
CA ALA A 7 -19.66 10.30 -0.36
C ALA A 7 -18.35 9.63 -0.79
N HIS A 8 -18.34 8.32 -0.95
CA HIS A 8 -17.15 7.51 -1.27
C HIS A 8 -17.43 6.46 -2.38
N PRO A 9 -17.72 6.88 -3.63
CA PRO A 9 -18.17 5.95 -4.68
C PRO A 9 -17.15 4.85 -4.99
N VAL A 10 -15.86 5.16 -4.97
CA VAL A 10 -14.80 4.18 -5.21
C VAL A 10 -14.74 3.13 -4.10
N GLN A 11 -14.86 3.54 -2.83
CA GLN A 11 -14.90 2.58 -1.71
C GLN A 11 -16.14 1.70 -1.79
N SER A 12 -17.31 2.27 -2.09
CA SER A 12 -18.54 1.52 -2.27
C SER A 12 -18.40 0.47 -3.37
N ALA A 13 -17.85 0.85 -4.53
CA ALA A 13 -17.64 -0.07 -5.65
C ALA A 13 -16.66 -1.20 -5.28
N LEU A 14 -15.56 -0.87 -4.58
CA LEU A 14 -14.59 -1.86 -4.11
C LEU A 14 -15.21 -2.84 -3.12
N ILE A 15 -15.99 -2.36 -2.15
CA ILE A 15 -16.67 -3.21 -1.15
C ILE A 15 -17.65 -4.16 -1.85
N ALA A 16 -18.50 -3.64 -2.74
CA ALA A 16 -19.44 -4.46 -3.49
C ALA A 16 -18.74 -5.51 -4.35
N GLY A 17 -17.72 -5.10 -5.10
CA GLY A 17 -16.93 -5.99 -5.95
C GLY A 17 -16.22 -7.08 -5.13
N THR A 18 -15.57 -6.70 -4.04
CA THR A 18 -14.91 -7.67 -3.14
C THR A 18 -15.90 -8.66 -2.56
N TRP A 19 -17.08 -8.21 -2.08
CA TRP A 19 -18.11 -9.11 -1.57
C TRP A 19 -18.54 -10.14 -2.61
N LEU A 20 -18.86 -9.69 -3.83
CA LEU A 20 -19.33 -10.58 -4.89
C LEU A 20 -18.23 -11.57 -5.33
N LEU A 21 -16.98 -11.13 -5.39
CA LEU A 21 -15.84 -11.99 -5.69
C LEU A 21 -15.62 -13.07 -4.62
N LEU A 22 -15.72 -12.70 -3.34
CA LEU A 22 -15.58 -13.65 -2.23
C LEU A 22 -16.72 -14.67 -2.21
N GLN A 23 -17.95 -14.24 -2.51
CA GLN A 23 -19.11 -15.13 -2.57
C GLN A 23 -19.15 -15.99 -3.84
N GLN A 24 -18.37 -15.63 -4.87
CA GLN A 24 -18.37 -16.28 -6.18
C GLN A 24 -19.81 -16.46 -6.75
N SER A 25 -20.70 -15.57 -6.40
CA SER A 25 -22.13 -15.65 -6.73
C SER A 25 -22.72 -14.25 -6.92
N ALA A 26 -23.47 -14.08 -8.01
CA ALA A 26 -24.27 -12.89 -8.30
C ALA A 26 -25.77 -13.13 -8.04
N ALA A 27 -26.13 -14.09 -7.19
CA ALA A 27 -27.52 -14.33 -6.80
C ALA A 27 -28.13 -13.10 -6.11
N VAL A 28 -29.44 -12.92 -6.23
CA VAL A 28 -30.14 -11.74 -5.71
C VAL A 28 -29.83 -11.43 -4.23
N PRO A 29 -29.79 -12.41 -3.31
CA PRO A 29 -29.42 -12.13 -1.91
C PRO A 29 -28.01 -11.55 -1.79
N GLN A 30 -27.03 -12.01 -2.58
CA GLN A 30 -25.66 -11.52 -2.56
C GLN A 30 -25.54 -10.09 -3.11
N LEU A 31 -26.32 -9.78 -4.15
CA LEU A 31 -26.39 -8.42 -4.70
C LEU A 31 -26.97 -7.42 -3.68
N ILE A 32 -28.03 -7.84 -2.97
CA ILE A 32 -28.64 -7.01 -1.91
C ILE A 32 -27.62 -6.78 -0.78
N THR A 33 -26.94 -7.83 -0.31
CA THR A 33 -25.93 -7.72 0.73
C THR A 33 -24.75 -6.84 0.29
N ALA A 34 -24.26 -7.02 -0.94
CA ALA A 34 -23.23 -6.18 -1.51
C ALA A 34 -23.64 -4.68 -1.53
N ALA A 35 -24.87 -4.39 -1.96
CA ALA A 35 -25.40 -3.03 -1.98
C ALA A 35 -25.51 -2.43 -0.56
N VAL A 36 -26.03 -3.18 0.40
CA VAL A 36 -26.15 -2.75 1.80
C VAL A 36 -24.77 -2.45 2.38
N LEU A 37 -23.80 -3.34 2.22
CA LEU A 37 -22.42 -3.16 2.72
C LEU A 37 -21.74 -1.96 2.03
N ALA A 38 -21.89 -1.82 0.71
CA ALA A 38 -21.31 -0.74 -0.08
C ALA A 38 -21.85 0.65 0.31
N LEU A 39 -23.07 0.74 0.80
CA LEU A 39 -23.69 1.99 1.26
C LEU A 39 -23.40 2.26 2.75
N LEU A 40 -23.49 1.23 3.57
CA LEU A 40 -23.42 1.37 5.03
C LEU A 40 -21.98 1.54 5.53
N LEU A 41 -21.04 0.69 5.07
CA LEU A 41 -19.67 0.71 5.58
C LEU A 41 -18.93 2.02 5.33
N PRO A 42 -18.92 2.61 4.12
CA PRO A 42 -18.25 3.88 3.90
C PRO A 42 -18.84 5.02 4.74
N ARG A 43 -20.15 4.95 5.02
CA ARG A 43 -20.83 5.95 5.84
C ARG A 43 -20.45 5.84 7.32
N LEU A 44 -20.40 4.62 7.86
CA LEU A 44 -20.00 4.37 9.24
C LEU A 44 -18.52 4.73 9.47
N LEU A 45 -17.67 4.44 8.48
CA LEU A 45 -16.23 4.67 8.54
C LEU A 45 -15.80 6.08 8.12
N HIS A 46 -16.74 6.93 7.68
CA HIS A 46 -16.42 8.29 7.20
C HIS A 46 -15.61 9.12 8.21
N GLY A 47 -15.88 8.97 9.51
CA GLY A 47 -15.14 9.64 10.58
C GLY A 47 -13.67 9.24 10.66
N PHE A 48 -13.33 8.02 10.22
CA PHE A 48 -11.96 7.49 10.23
C PHE A 48 -11.23 7.71 8.91
N THR A 49 -11.95 7.70 7.78
CA THR A 49 -11.34 7.79 6.44
C THR A 49 -11.15 9.21 5.93
N GLY A 50 -11.75 10.20 6.60
CA GLY A 50 -11.67 11.62 6.21
C GLY A 50 -12.37 11.92 4.87
N SER A 51 -12.23 13.14 4.39
CA SER A 51 -12.80 13.55 3.10
C SER A 51 -12.01 12.94 1.94
N PRO A 52 -12.70 12.35 0.94
CA PRO A 52 -12.04 11.81 -0.24
C PRO A 52 -11.37 12.94 -1.03
N ARG A 53 -10.06 12.85 -1.18
CA ARG A 53 -9.31 13.70 -2.10
C ARG A 53 -8.86 12.83 -3.26
N PRO A 54 -9.27 13.13 -4.49
CA PRO A 54 -8.83 12.37 -5.66
C PRO A 54 -7.31 12.49 -5.83
N PRO A 55 -6.65 11.48 -6.37
CA PRO A 55 -5.26 11.57 -6.77
C PRO A 55 -5.07 12.73 -7.75
N LYS A 56 -4.00 13.52 -7.57
CA LYS A 56 -3.67 14.62 -8.48
C LYS A 56 -3.13 14.12 -9.82
N ALA A 57 -2.37 13.02 -9.81
CA ALA A 57 -1.67 12.46 -10.97
C ALA A 57 -2.07 11.00 -11.21
N TRP A 58 -3.15 10.79 -11.96
CA TRP A 58 -3.65 9.44 -12.29
C TRP A 58 -2.66 8.61 -13.10
N GLY A 59 -1.93 9.24 -14.04
CA GLY A 59 -0.90 8.57 -14.84
C GLY A 59 0.22 8.01 -13.96
N THR A 60 0.69 8.81 -13.00
CA THR A 60 1.70 8.41 -12.02
C THR A 60 1.18 7.30 -11.09
N ALA A 61 -0.11 7.36 -10.70
CA ALA A 61 -0.72 6.32 -9.88
C ALA A 61 -0.75 4.96 -10.60
N VAL A 62 -1.17 4.93 -11.87
CA VAL A 62 -1.16 3.72 -12.70
C VAL A 62 0.27 3.20 -12.91
N ARG A 63 1.21 4.11 -13.20
CA ARG A 63 2.63 3.73 -13.34
C ARG A 63 3.18 3.11 -12.06
N LEU A 64 2.92 3.74 -10.91
CA LEU A 64 3.34 3.23 -9.60
C LEU A 64 2.74 1.84 -9.34
N PHE A 65 1.46 1.64 -9.63
CA PHE A 65 0.81 0.34 -9.49
C PHE A 65 1.52 -0.75 -10.30
N VAL A 66 1.86 -0.47 -11.57
CA VAL A 66 2.59 -1.42 -12.43
C VAL A 66 4.00 -1.69 -11.88
N VAL A 67 4.71 -0.65 -11.40
CA VAL A 67 6.03 -0.80 -10.76
C VAL A 67 5.94 -1.71 -9.55
N VAL A 68 4.98 -1.48 -8.66
CA VAL A 68 4.76 -2.30 -7.45
C VAL A 68 4.46 -3.75 -7.81
N LEU A 69 3.56 -4.01 -8.77
CA LEU A 69 3.28 -5.38 -9.22
C LEU A 69 4.53 -6.08 -9.76
N ARG A 70 5.30 -5.39 -10.62
CA ARG A 70 6.56 -5.93 -11.13
C ARG A 70 7.52 -6.26 -10.00
N ASP A 71 7.64 -5.35 -9.03
CA ASP A 71 8.57 -5.50 -7.91
C ASP A 71 8.15 -6.63 -6.97
N ILE A 72 6.85 -6.82 -6.75
CA ILE A 72 6.33 -8.01 -6.02
C ILE A 72 6.78 -9.29 -6.73
N VAL A 73 6.62 -9.40 -8.05
CA VAL A 73 7.02 -10.60 -8.80
C VAL A 73 8.52 -10.82 -8.73
N VAL A 74 9.33 -9.78 -9.00
CA VAL A 74 10.80 -9.86 -8.97
C VAL A 74 11.30 -10.22 -7.57
N SER A 75 10.77 -9.57 -6.54
CA SER A 75 11.15 -9.83 -5.14
C SER A 75 10.76 -11.23 -4.69
N ASN A 76 9.60 -11.76 -5.10
CA ASN A 76 9.25 -13.15 -4.84
C ASN A 76 10.28 -14.13 -5.40
N ILE A 77 10.73 -13.91 -6.64
CA ILE A 77 11.77 -14.76 -7.26
C ILE A 77 13.11 -14.62 -6.51
N THR A 78 13.46 -13.40 -6.12
CA THR A 78 14.70 -13.12 -5.38
C THR A 78 14.68 -13.79 -4.01
N VAL A 79 13.61 -13.62 -3.24
CA VAL A 79 13.46 -14.26 -1.92
C VAL A 79 13.40 -15.76 -2.04
N ALA A 80 12.68 -16.32 -3.03
CA ALA A 80 12.65 -17.74 -3.27
C ALA A 80 14.04 -18.30 -3.56
N ARG A 81 14.84 -17.65 -4.41
CA ARG A 81 16.23 -18.04 -4.69
C ARG A 81 17.09 -17.98 -3.42
N LEU A 82 16.92 -16.93 -2.62
CA LEU A 82 17.66 -16.75 -1.37
C LEU A 82 17.36 -17.88 -0.37
N VAL A 83 16.08 -18.22 -0.21
CA VAL A 83 15.64 -19.26 0.75
C VAL A 83 15.98 -20.67 0.26
N LEU A 84 15.88 -20.94 -1.04
CA LEU A 84 16.17 -22.26 -1.62
C LEU A 84 17.66 -22.52 -1.83
N SER A 85 18.51 -21.49 -1.76
CA SER A 85 19.95 -21.66 -1.94
C SER A 85 20.62 -22.08 -0.63
N PRO A 86 21.25 -23.27 -0.56
CA PRO A 86 21.95 -23.71 0.64
C PRO A 86 23.23 -22.91 0.96
N TRP A 87 23.68 -22.08 0.01
CA TRP A 87 24.87 -21.24 0.14
C TRP A 87 24.53 -19.78 0.45
N ALA A 88 23.25 -19.41 0.40
CA ALA A 88 22.84 -18.05 0.68
C ALA A 88 23.03 -17.71 2.15
N ARG A 89 23.58 -16.53 2.40
CA ARG A 89 23.76 -15.98 3.73
C ARG A 89 23.17 -14.56 3.76
N PRO A 90 21.83 -14.44 3.87
CA PRO A 90 21.21 -13.15 3.96
C PRO A 90 21.76 -12.37 5.19
N GLN A 91 21.91 -11.08 5.03
CA GLN A 91 22.36 -10.19 6.11
C GLN A 91 21.20 -9.25 6.47
N PRO A 92 20.32 -9.65 7.41
CA PRO A 92 19.21 -8.79 7.80
C PRO A 92 19.68 -7.44 8.32
N ALA A 93 18.99 -6.38 7.92
CA ALA A 93 19.34 -5.03 8.33
C ALA A 93 18.13 -4.18 8.67
N TRP A 94 18.32 -3.26 9.60
CA TRP A 94 17.39 -2.19 9.90
C TRP A 94 17.71 -0.96 9.07
N VAL A 95 16.73 -0.49 8.32
CA VAL A 95 16.88 0.64 7.40
C VAL A 95 15.97 1.77 7.85
N PRO A 96 16.51 2.83 8.44
CA PRO A 96 15.74 4.03 8.71
C PRO A 96 15.56 4.83 7.42
N VAL A 97 14.30 5.00 6.98
CA VAL A 97 13.92 5.78 5.81
C VAL A 97 13.33 7.11 6.28
N ALA A 98 14.06 8.21 6.11
CA ALA A 98 13.56 9.55 6.37
C ALA A 98 12.50 9.92 5.31
N LEU A 99 11.34 10.42 5.74
CA LEU A 99 10.21 10.72 4.87
C LEU A 99 10.26 12.17 4.37
N ASP A 100 10.04 12.35 3.06
CA ASP A 100 9.81 13.64 2.43
C ASP A 100 8.31 13.93 2.21
N ILE A 101 7.46 12.88 2.27
CA ILE A 101 6.01 12.98 2.18
C ILE A 101 5.41 13.29 3.56
N ARG A 102 4.32 14.10 3.55
CA ARG A 102 3.61 14.52 4.77
C ARG A 102 2.16 14.06 4.81
N ASP A 103 1.56 13.76 3.66
CA ASP A 103 0.17 13.27 3.63
C ASP A 103 0.09 11.89 4.32
N PRO A 104 -0.69 11.71 5.40
CA PRO A 104 -0.77 10.45 6.15
C PRO A 104 -1.20 9.26 5.27
N ARG A 105 -1.99 9.51 4.22
CA ARG A 105 -2.45 8.47 3.28
C ARG A 105 -1.28 7.97 2.43
N ALA A 106 -0.42 8.90 1.98
CA ALA A 106 0.78 8.56 1.21
C ALA A 106 1.76 7.78 2.09
N VAL A 107 1.96 8.17 3.35
CA VAL A 107 2.80 7.45 4.32
C VAL A 107 2.27 6.04 4.56
N THR A 108 0.97 5.89 4.80
CA THR A 108 0.31 4.59 4.99
C THR A 108 0.47 3.71 3.75
N LEU A 109 0.27 4.27 2.56
CA LEU A 109 0.41 3.52 1.31
C LEU A 109 1.87 3.11 1.06
N LEU A 110 2.84 3.99 1.34
CA LEU A 110 4.27 3.66 1.30
C LEU A 110 4.61 2.49 2.23
N ALA A 111 4.18 2.55 3.49
CA ALA A 111 4.39 1.48 4.46
C ALA A 111 3.75 0.16 4.00
N THR A 112 2.56 0.23 3.38
CA THR A 112 1.86 -0.93 2.80
C THR A 112 2.64 -1.52 1.62
N ILE A 113 3.13 -0.70 0.69
CA ILE A 113 3.93 -1.13 -0.47
C ILE A 113 5.20 -1.84 0.01
N ILE A 114 5.94 -1.24 0.96
CA ILE A 114 7.15 -1.83 1.53
C ILE A 114 6.86 -3.20 2.13
N THR A 115 5.78 -3.33 2.90
CA THR A 115 5.41 -4.58 3.56
C THR A 115 4.89 -5.64 2.59
N THR A 116 4.20 -5.23 1.52
CA THR A 116 3.68 -6.15 0.50
C THR A 116 4.77 -6.66 -0.44
N THR A 117 5.88 -5.94 -0.55
CA THR A 117 7.04 -6.36 -1.35
C THR A 117 7.87 -7.37 -0.56
N PRO A 118 8.00 -8.64 -1.03
CA PRO A 118 8.77 -9.67 -0.33
C PRO A 118 10.22 -9.26 -0.05
N GLY A 119 10.68 -9.58 1.16
CA GLY A 119 12.04 -9.26 1.60
C GLY A 119 12.15 -7.96 2.38
N THR A 120 11.07 -7.19 2.50
CA THR A 120 11.03 -5.98 3.33
C THR A 120 9.75 -5.91 4.17
N VAL A 121 9.84 -5.32 5.36
CA VAL A 121 8.70 -5.06 6.25
C VAL A 121 8.84 -3.69 6.87
N SER A 122 7.81 -2.87 6.79
CA SER A 122 7.74 -1.63 7.55
C SER A 122 7.29 -1.92 8.98
N CYS A 123 8.20 -1.76 9.94
CA CYS A 123 7.97 -2.18 11.33
C CYS A 123 7.43 -1.05 12.21
N VAL A 124 7.91 0.17 11.99
CA VAL A 124 7.52 1.34 12.78
C VAL A 124 7.40 2.55 11.87
N VAL A 125 6.27 3.24 11.96
CA VAL A 125 6.08 4.58 11.39
C VAL A 125 6.22 5.57 12.55
N ASP A 126 7.32 6.29 12.58
CA ASP A 126 7.61 7.32 13.59
C ASP A 126 7.21 8.69 13.01
N GLU A 127 5.99 9.11 13.32
CA GLU A 127 5.46 10.39 12.84
C GLU A 127 6.23 11.59 13.41
N ALA A 128 6.69 11.48 14.67
CA ALA A 128 7.41 12.57 15.34
C ALA A 128 8.80 12.79 14.72
N ALA A 129 9.50 11.70 14.39
CA ALA A 129 10.80 11.75 13.74
C ALA A 129 10.73 11.76 12.20
N HIS A 130 9.53 11.73 11.63
CA HIS A 130 9.28 11.76 10.19
C HIS A 130 10.07 10.66 9.44
N ARG A 131 9.97 9.41 9.91
CA ARG A 131 10.71 8.27 9.36
C ARG A 131 9.91 6.97 9.46
N ILE A 132 10.22 6.05 8.55
CA ILE A 132 9.78 4.65 8.65
C ILE A 132 11.01 3.79 8.94
N LEU A 133 10.89 2.89 9.92
CA LEU A 133 11.89 1.87 10.17
C LEU A 133 11.51 0.61 9.42
N VAL A 134 12.33 0.23 8.46
CA VAL A 134 12.14 -0.93 7.60
C VAL A 134 13.12 -2.03 8.00
N HIS A 135 12.62 -3.25 8.15
CA HIS A 135 13.45 -4.44 8.23
C HIS A 135 13.63 -5.03 6.84
N ALA A 136 14.86 -5.15 6.38
CA ALA A 136 15.21 -5.82 5.12
C ALA A 136 15.78 -7.21 5.43
N LEU A 137 15.30 -8.23 4.71
CA LEU A 137 15.79 -9.62 4.81
C LEU A 137 17.26 -9.72 4.39
N ASP A 138 17.66 -8.94 3.40
CA ASP A 138 19.04 -8.82 2.96
C ASP A 138 19.42 -7.34 2.81
N GLY A 139 20.29 -6.90 3.68
CA GLY A 139 20.84 -5.54 3.71
C GLY A 139 22.23 -5.43 3.11
N SER A 140 22.69 -6.42 2.35
CA SER A 140 24.04 -6.45 1.76
C SER A 140 24.35 -5.24 0.87
N ALA A 141 23.31 -4.63 0.27
CA ALA A 141 23.44 -3.38 -0.49
C ALA A 141 23.73 -2.14 0.36
N GLY A 142 23.58 -2.25 1.68
CA GLY A 142 23.71 -1.15 2.63
C GLY A 142 22.41 -0.37 2.86
N ALA A 143 22.18 0.04 4.11
CA ALA A 143 20.94 0.71 4.53
C ALA A 143 20.66 2.00 3.73
N ALA A 144 21.69 2.78 3.42
CA ALA A 144 21.54 4.02 2.65
C ALA A 144 21.06 3.77 1.20
N ALA A 145 21.57 2.72 0.55
CA ALA A 145 21.17 2.36 -0.82
C ALA A 145 19.73 1.87 -0.85
N ILE A 146 19.33 1.03 0.12
CA ILE A 146 17.95 0.53 0.25
C ILE A 146 16.98 1.70 0.51
N ALA A 147 17.33 2.62 1.42
CA ALA A 147 16.51 3.79 1.68
C ALA A 147 16.36 4.68 0.44
N ALA A 148 17.44 4.90 -0.31
CA ALA A 148 17.40 5.67 -1.55
C ALA A 148 16.53 5.01 -2.63
N ASP A 149 16.58 3.68 -2.77
CA ASP A 149 15.73 2.94 -3.72
C ASP A 149 14.24 3.07 -3.33
N ILE A 150 13.90 2.88 -2.07
CA ILE A 150 12.52 3.06 -1.55
C ILE A 150 12.01 4.47 -1.87
N LYS A 151 12.83 5.50 -1.60
CA LYS A 151 12.48 6.90 -1.87
C LYS A 151 12.24 7.16 -3.36
N ALA A 152 13.16 6.75 -4.19
CA ALA A 152 13.08 7.00 -5.63
C ALA A 152 11.94 6.24 -6.31
N ARG A 153 11.71 4.98 -5.93
CA ARG A 153 10.75 4.10 -6.61
C ARG A 153 9.32 4.27 -6.12
N TYR A 154 9.12 4.55 -4.83
CA TYR A 154 7.79 4.56 -4.21
C TYR A 154 7.43 5.92 -3.62
N GLU A 155 8.31 6.53 -2.82
CA GLU A 155 7.98 7.79 -2.14
C GLU A 155 7.80 8.95 -3.12
N ALA A 156 8.72 9.14 -4.07
CA ALA A 156 8.66 10.23 -5.02
C ALA A 156 7.37 10.21 -5.88
N PRO A 157 6.94 9.06 -6.46
CA PRO A 157 5.64 8.98 -7.12
C PRO A 157 4.45 9.21 -6.19
N LEU A 158 4.50 8.73 -4.94
CA LEU A 158 3.44 8.96 -3.96
C LEU A 158 3.30 10.44 -3.62
N LYS A 159 4.41 11.16 -3.50
CA LYS A 159 4.42 12.60 -3.31
C LYS A 159 3.71 13.32 -4.45
N GLU A 160 4.00 12.97 -5.70
CA GLU A 160 3.33 13.54 -6.88
C GLU A 160 1.83 13.24 -6.92
N ILE A 161 1.41 12.06 -6.46
CA ILE A 161 0.01 11.64 -6.45
C ILE A 161 -0.81 12.37 -5.39
N PHE A 162 -0.25 12.62 -4.21
CA PHE A 162 -0.99 13.11 -3.05
C PHE A 162 -0.69 14.56 -2.67
N GLU A 163 0.48 15.08 -2.99
CA GLU A 163 0.93 16.45 -2.68
C GLU A 163 1.10 17.32 -3.92
#